data_8550a3f5351c921307341265d6782d3e
#
_entry.id   8550a3f5351c921307341265d6782d3e
#
_cell.length_a   1.000
_cell.length_b   1.000
_cell.length_c   1.000
_cell.angle_alpha   90.00
_cell.angle_beta   90.00
_cell.angle_gamma   90.00
#
_symmetry.space_group_name_H-M   'P 1'
#
loop_
_entity.id
_entity.type
_entity.pdbx_description
1 polymer ?
#
loop_
_entity_poly.entity_id
_entity_poly.type
_entity_poly.pdbx_seq_one_letter_code
_entity_poly.pdbx_strand_id
1 'polypeptide(L)'
;MSLEYLFGRLARLEQRIRDAVDGRRAADPNPDDPFRGLYLSNEAIDALLEGHREPFTPFTDSVPDGRLRPLAERAGLTGVDVELLLVALAPDLDSRFEQFYGYLNDDVTRRRASAGLALRLCGIPEASAAGRARLDADSPLVTCGLLVVGEEERPFLSRTLRVPDRVVNHLLGDDRLAPELAGCAHLGTEFVEVPGRARLARAIEGRVGLVYLKEQPGGGAEELGVGALAAAGYPALVVEAARWQAEAGHSELTASLRREALLRGAGIVLGPVEDPRLEDLAHPAIPLVVHGTGA
;
A
#
# COMPACT_ATOMS: atom_id res chain seq x y z
N MET A 1 10.15 -16.32 -5.20
CA MET A 1 9.50 -16.58 -3.89
C MET A 1 8.46 -15.53 -3.50
N SER A 2 8.68 -14.20 -3.67
CA SER A 2 7.68 -13.16 -3.35
C SER A 2 6.41 -13.21 -4.24
N LEU A 3 6.59 -13.46 -5.51
CA LEU A 3 5.52 -13.47 -6.50
C LEU A 3 4.59 -14.69 -6.37
N GLU A 4 5.10 -15.86 -6.02
CA GLU A 4 4.32 -17.08 -5.87
C GLU A 4 3.22 -16.96 -4.80
N TYR A 5 3.53 -16.33 -3.66
CA TYR A 5 2.54 -16.09 -2.61
C TYR A 5 1.44 -15.14 -3.11
N LEU A 6 1.84 -14.04 -3.76
CA LEU A 6 0.91 -13.05 -4.29
C LEU A 6 -0.05 -13.69 -5.31
N PHE A 7 0.49 -14.46 -6.26
CA PHE A 7 -0.31 -15.16 -7.26
C PHE A 7 -1.17 -16.29 -6.66
N GLY A 8 -0.69 -16.97 -5.62
CA GLY A 8 -1.50 -17.94 -4.87
C GLY A 8 -2.73 -17.29 -4.22
N ARG A 9 -2.59 -16.04 -3.72
CA ARG A 9 -3.73 -15.27 -3.19
C ARG A 9 -4.69 -14.83 -4.29
N LEU A 10 -4.18 -14.43 -5.46
CA LEU A 10 -5.02 -14.13 -6.62
C LEU A 10 -5.82 -15.34 -7.11
N ALA A 11 -5.28 -16.55 -7.01
CA ALA A 11 -6.02 -17.78 -7.33
C ALA A 11 -7.24 -17.97 -6.42
N ARG A 12 -7.12 -17.67 -5.13
CA ARG A 12 -8.25 -17.71 -4.19
C ARG A 12 -9.28 -16.62 -4.49
N LEU A 13 -8.81 -15.43 -4.89
CA LEU A 13 -9.71 -14.37 -5.33
C LEU A 13 -10.47 -14.75 -6.59
N GLU A 14 -9.82 -15.39 -7.56
CA GLU A 14 -10.46 -15.89 -8.77
C GLU A 14 -11.56 -16.90 -8.44
N GLN A 15 -11.36 -17.80 -7.47
CA GLN A 15 -12.43 -18.70 -7.04
C GLN A 15 -13.64 -17.94 -6.49
N ARG A 16 -13.43 -16.92 -5.66
CA ARG A 16 -14.52 -16.06 -5.16
C ARG A 16 -15.24 -15.31 -6.29
N ILE A 17 -14.51 -14.93 -7.33
CA ILE A 17 -15.09 -14.30 -8.52
C ILE A 17 -15.96 -15.31 -9.26
N ARG A 18 -15.54 -16.59 -9.42
CA ARG A 18 -16.35 -17.65 -9.99
C ARG A 18 -17.67 -17.80 -9.23
N ASP A 19 -17.58 -17.92 -7.92
CA ASP A 19 -18.76 -18.04 -7.06
C ASP A 19 -19.70 -16.81 -7.19
N ALA A 20 -19.14 -15.61 -7.32
CA ALA A 20 -19.92 -14.39 -7.52
C ALA A 20 -20.57 -14.30 -8.91
N VAL A 21 -19.89 -14.78 -9.96
CA VAL A 21 -20.41 -14.87 -11.32
C VAL A 21 -21.58 -15.88 -11.36
N ASP A 22 -21.40 -17.04 -10.76
CA ASP A 22 -22.45 -18.09 -10.71
C ASP A 22 -23.68 -17.59 -9.92
N GLY A 23 -23.46 -16.92 -8.79
CA GLY A 23 -24.52 -16.31 -8.00
C GLY A 23 -25.29 -15.22 -8.79
N ARG A 24 -24.57 -14.40 -9.57
CA ARG A 24 -25.20 -13.39 -10.43
C ARG A 24 -26.03 -14.04 -11.54
N ARG A 25 -25.52 -15.07 -12.20
CA ARG A 25 -26.25 -15.81 -13.25
C ARG A 25 -27.52 -16.46 -12.72
N ALA A 26 -27.42 -17.06 -11.53
CA ALA A 26 -28.57 -17.71 -10.89
C ALA A 26 -29.67 -16.70 -10.48
N ALA A 27 -29.30 -15.45 -10.20
CA ALA A 27 -30.24 -14.39 -9.82
C ALA A 27 -30.80 -13.61 -11.03
N ASP A 28 -30.33 -13.90 -12.24
CA ASP A 28 -30.68 -13.17 -13.45
C ASP A 28 -32.09 -13.53 -13.96
N PRO A 29 -33.01 -12.58 -14.00
CA PRO A 29 -34.38 -12.84 -14.50
C PRO A 29 -34.46 -13.00 -16.02
N ASN A 30 -33.43 -12.61 -16.77
CA ASN A 30 -33.44 -12.68 -18.25
C ASN A 30 -32.05 -13.07 -18.81
N PRO A 31 -31.65 -14.34 -18.68
CA PRO A 31 -30.31 -14.80 -19.10
C PRO A 31 -30.06 -14.67 -20.61
N ASP A 32 -31.10 -14.60 -21.43
CA ASP A 32 -31.05 -14.61 -22.91
C ASP A 32 -31.30 -13.23 -23.53
N ASP A 33 -31.05 -12.12 -22.83
CA ASP A 33 -31.23 -10.75 -23.34
C ASP A 33 -30.32 -10.50 -24.56
N PRO A 34 -30.85 -10.29 -25.78
CA PRO A 34 -30.05 -10.06 -26.98
C PRO A 34 -29.28 -8.76 -26.98
N PHE A 35 -29.57 -7.80 -26.06
CA PHE A 35 -28.84 -6.54 -25.92
C PHE A 35 -27.61 -6.68 -25.02
N ARG A 36 -27.36 -7.82 -24.39
CA ARG A 36 -26.14 -8.09 -23.64
C ARG A 36 -24.87 -8.07 -24.48
N GLY A 37 -24.96 -8.12 -25.79
CA GLY A 37 -23.80 -7.94 -26.70
C GLY A 37 -23.10 -6.57 -26.61
N LEU A 38 -23.69 -5.60 -25.93
CA LEU A 38 -23.04 -4.34 -25.57
C LEU A 38 -22.21 -4.44 -24.26
N TYR A 39 -22.29 -5.58 -23.58
CA TYR A 39 -21.62 -5.90 -22.32
C TYR A 39 -20.77 -7.17 -22.51
N LEU A 40 -19.95 -7.50 -21.51
CA LEU A 40 -19.25 -8.80 -21.48
C LEU A 40 -20.30 -9.92 -21.43
N SER A 41 -20.37 -10.73 -22.49
CA SER A 41 -21.31 -11.83 -22.54
C SER A 41 -20.93 -12.95 -21.57
N ASN A 42 -21.91 -13.81 -21.21
CA ASN A 42 -21.63 -14.96 -20.34
C ASN A 42 -20.55 -15.86 -20.94
N GLU A 43 -20.56 -16.07 -22.27
CA GLU A 43 -19.60 -16.88 -23.02
C GLU A 43 -18.19 -16.26 -22.95
N ALA A 44 -18.08 -14.93 -23.01
CA ALA A 44 -16.79 -14.25 -22.88
C ALA A 44 -16.21 -14.41 -21.45
N ILE A 45 -17.07 -14.37 -20.44
CA ILE A 45 -16.66 -14.62 -19.04
C ILE A 45 -16.26 -16.09 -18.87
N ASP A 46 -16.99 -17.05 -19.45
CA ASP A 46 -16.63 -18.47 -19.41
C ASP A 46 -15.27 -18.71 -20.07
N ALA A 47 -15.03 -18.13 -21.24
CA ALA A 47 -13.73 -18.22 -21.91
C ALA A 47 -12.59 -17.64 -21.06
N LEU A 48 -12.83 -16.56 -20.30
CA LEU A 48 -11.85 -16.00 -19.36
C LEU A 48 -11.61 -16.92 -18.16
N LEU A 49 -12.66 -17.55 -17.65
CA LEU A 49 -12.58 -18.48 -16.52
C LEU A 49 -11.94 -19.81 -16.93
N GLU A 50 -12.16 -20.26 -18.17
CA GLU A 50 -11.55 -21.46 -18.74
C GLU A 50 -10.17 -21.20 -19.33
N GLY A 51 -9.85 -19.95 -19.65
CA GLY A 51 -8.59 -19.52 -20.26
C GLY A 51 -7.39 -20.05 -19.49
N HIS A 52 -6.48 -20.70 -20.19
CA HIS A 52 -5.28 -21.28 -19.63
C HIS A 52 -4.48 -20.19 -18.90
N ARG A 53 -4.41 -20.34 -17.60
CA ARG A 53 -3.22 -19.88 -16.87
C ARG A 53 -2.04 -20.64 -17.45
N GLU A 54 -0.96 -19.96 -17.75
CA GLU A 54 0.34 -20.64 -17.73
C GLU A 54 0.40 -21.47 -16.45
N PRO A 55 0.87 -22.73 -16.50
CA PRO A 55 0.79 -23.62 -15.35
C PRO A 55 1.53 -22.97 -14.18
N PHE A 56 0.75 -22.37 -13.31
CA PHE A 56 1.22 -21.86 -12.05
C PHE A 56 1.55 -23.11 -11.22
N THR A 57 2.82 -23.28 -10.91
CA THR A 57 3.25 -24.36 -10.03
C THR A 57 2.44 -24.27 -8.74
N PRO A 58 1.73 -25.32 -8.32
CA PRO A 58 0.91 -25.28 -7.14
C PRO A 58 1.73 -24.80 -5.95
N PHE A 59 1.30 -23.74 -5.34
CA PHE A 59 1.95 -23.18 -4.17
C PHE A 59 1.73 -24.12 -2.99
N THR A 60 2.78 -24.71 -2.48
CA THR A 60 2.76 -25.34 -1.16
C THR A 60 2.75 -24.25 -0.10
N ASP A 61 1.85 -24.36 0.86
CA ASP A 61 1.58 -23.39 1.95
C ASP A 61 2.78 -23.11 2.91
N SER A 62 3.95 -23.56 2.56
CA SER A 62 5.17 -23.43 3.34
C SER A 62 6.02 -22.26 2.83
N VAL A 63 5.95 -21.20 3.54
CA VAL A 63 6.75 -19.98 3.61
C VAL A 63 6.02 -18.74 3.12
N PRO A 64 5.59 -17.90 4.05
CA PRO A 64 5.02 -16.58 3.73
C PRO A 64 6.15 -15.55 3.62
N ASP A 65 6.98 -15.67 2.62
CA ASP A 65 8.12 -14.76 2.43
C ASP A 65 7.91 -13.85 1.20
N GLY A 66 6.72 -13.28 1.14
CA GLY A 66 6.44 -12.20 0.21
C GLY A 66 6.57 -10.84 0.88
N ARG A 67 6.86 -9.81 0.12
CA ARG A 67 6.89 -8.40 0.56
C ARG A 67 5.56 -7.94 1.17
N LEU A 68 4.46 -8.58 0.81
CA LEU A 68 3.12 -8.27 1.32
C LEU A 68 2.99 -8.52 2.83
N ARG A 69 3.54 -9.61 3.36
CA ARG A 69 3.42 -9.91 4.79
C ARG A 69 4.15 -8.90 5.68
N PRO A 70 5.44 -8.62 5.47
CA PRO A 70 6.13 -7.60 6.26
C PRO A 70 5.50 -6.22 6.11
N LEU A 71 4.97 -5.89 4.94
CA LEU A 71 4.23 -4.64 4.72
C LEU A 71 2.94 -4.62 5.56
N ALA A 72 2.15 -5.69 5.53
CA ALA A 72 0.91 -5.79 6.29
C ALA A 72 1.17 -5.69 7.81
N GLU A 73 2.22 -6.34 8.31
CA GLU A 73 2.62 -6.27 9.71
C GLU A 73 3.01 -4.83 10.12
N ARG A 74 3.83 -4.14 9.31
CA ARG A 74 4.25 -2.76 9.57
C ARG A 74 3.10 -1.77 9.49
N ALA A 75 2.21 -1.95 8.51
CA ALA A 75 1.04 -1.09 8.32
C ALA A 75 -0.11 -1.42 9.29
N GLY A 76 0.03 -2.44 10.15
CA GLY A 76 -1.01 -2.85 11.10
C GLY A 76 -2.26 -3.42 10.42
N LEU A 77 -2.13 -4.01 9.22
CA LEU A 77 -3.25 -4.55 8.47
C LEU A 77 -3.77 -5.85 9.11
N THR A 78 -5.07 -5.98 9.19
CA THR A 78 -5.73 -7.24 9.50
C THR A 78 -5.82 -8.14 8.26
N GLY A 79 -6.18 -9.42 8.43
CA GLY A 79 -6.40 -10.32 7.30
C GLY A 79 -7.45 -9.80 6.31
N VAL A 80 -8.49 -9.12 6.80
CA VAL A 80 -9.53 -8.50 5.96
C VAL A 80 -8.97 -7.34 5.14
N ASP A 81 -8.12 -6.50 5.74
CA ASP A 81 -7.48 -5.39 5.03
C ASP A 81 -6.58 -5.90 3.91
N VAL A 82 -5.86 -6.99 4.15
CA VAL A 82 -5.05 -7.65 3.12
C VAL A 82 -5.92 -8.18 1.97
N GLU A 83 -7.09 -8.77 2.27
CA GLU A 83 -8.01 -9.22 1.21
C GLU A 83 -8.56 -8.05 0.39
N LEU A 84 -8.96 -6.95 1.04
CA LEU A 84 -9.41 -5.74 0.35
C LEU A 84 -8.31 -5.14 -0.55
N LEU A 85 -7.07 -5.11 -0.05
CA LEU A 85 -5.91 -4.68 -0.83
C LEU A 85 -5.68 -5.57 -2.05
N LEU A 86 -5.78 -6.89 -1.90
CA LEU A 86 -5.62 -7.85 -3.01
C LEU A 86 -6.71 -7.71 -4.06
N VAL A 87 -7.97 -7.49 -3.66
CA VAL A 87 -9.05 -7.21 -4.60
C VAL A 87 -8.76 -5.94 -5.41
N ALA A 88 -8.30 -4.87 -4.76
CA ALA A 88 -7.96 -3.63 -5.46
C ALA A 88 -6.72 -3.75 -6.36
N LEU A 89 -5.76 -4.60 -5.98
CA LEU A 89 -4.48 -4.84 -6.67
C LEU A 89 -4.63 -5.73 -7.91
N ALA A 90 -5.58 -6.65 -7.91
CA ALA A 90 -5.69 -7.72 -8.91
C ALA A 90 -5.64 -7.26 -10.37
N PRO A 91 -6.32 -6.18 -10.79
CA PRO A 91 -6.26 -5.69 -12.17
C PRO A 91 -4.86 -5.21 -12.61
N ASP A 92 -4.05 -4.74 -11.66
CA ASP A 92 -2.68 -4.27 -11.95
C ASP A 92 -1.68 -5.44 -12.10
N LEU A 93 -2.09 -6.67 -11.77
CA LEU A 93 -1.29 -7.89 -11.87
C LEU A 93 -1.74 -8.83 -12.98
N ASP A 94 -3.03 -8.82 -13.31
CA ASP A 94 -3.63 -9.69 -14.33
C ASP A 94 -4.83 -8.97 -14.95
N SER A 95 -4.73 -8.64 -16.24
CA SER A 95 -5.74 -7.88 -16.99
C SER A 95 -7.11 -8.57 -17.09
N ARG A 96 -7.20 -9.89 -16.84
CA ARG A 96 -8.48 -10.59 -16.80
C ARG A 96 -9.41 -10.05 -15.71
N PHE A 97 -8.81 -9.57 -14.59
CA PHE A 97 -9.59 -8.98 -13.51
C PHE A 97 -10.30 -7.68 -13.91
N GLU A 98 -9.78 -6.93 -14.89
CA GLU A 98 -10.49 -5.77 -15.44
C GLU A 98 -11.84 -6.18 -16.02
N GLN A 99 -11.88 -7.29 -16.75
CA GLN A 99 -13.09 -7.79 -17.39
C GLN A 99 -14.06 -8.39 -16.35
N PHE A 100 -13.54 -9.17 -15.39
CA PHE A 100 -14.37 -9.69 -14.30
C PHE A 100 -15.05 -8.57 -13.52
N TYR A 101 -14.30 -7.49 -13.22
CA TYR A 101 -14.85 -6.37 -12.46
C TYR A 101 -15.85 -5.56 -13.28
N GLY A 102 -15.61 -5.36 -14.57
CA GLY A 102 -16.59 -4.78 -15.48
C GLY A 102 -17.90 -5.57 -15.48
N TYR A 103 -17.83 -6.89 -15.58
CA TYR A 103 -18.99 -7.77 -15.51
C TYR A 103 -19.72 -7.69 -14.16
N LEU A 104 -18.99 -7.83 -13.05
CA LEU A 104 -19.58 -7.84 -11.69
C LEU A 104 -20.09 -6.46 -11.21
N ASN A 105 -19.57 -5.37 -11.77
CA ASN A 105 -20.09 -4.02 -11.55
C ASN A 105 -21.26 -3.66 -12.48
N ASP A 106 -21.59 -4.53 -13.45
CA ASP A 106 -22.57 -4.25 -14.52
C ASP A 106 -22.21 -3.02 -15.37
N ASP A 107 -20.92 -2.79 -15.56
CA ASP A 107 -20.41 -1.63 -16.28
C ASP A 107 -19.01 -1.95 -16.84
N VAL A 108 -18.93 -2.16 -18.14
CA VAL A 108 -17.68 -2.53 -18.84
C VAL A 108 -16.59 -1.45 -18.76
N THR A 109 -16.96 -0.22 -18.39
CA THR A 109 -16.02 0.87 -18.18
C THR A 109 -15.36 0.82 -16.80
N ARG A 110 -15.96 0.09 -15.85
CA ARG A 110 -15.48 -0.05 -14.47
C ARG A 110 -14.50 -1.22 -14.34
N ARG A 111 -13.29 -1.02 -14.80
CA ARG A 111 -12.22 -2.02 -14.83
C ARG A 111 -11.51 -2.21 -13.49
N ARG A 112 -11.84 -1.43 -12.48
CA ARG A 112 -11.36 -1.56 -11.09
C ARG A 112 -12.49 -1.94 -10.16
N ALA A 113 -12.13 -2.54 -9.02
CA ALA A 113 -13.13 -2.86 -8.02
C ALA A 113 -13.79 -1.59 -7.47
N SER A 114 -15.11 -1.60 -7.35
CA SER A 114 -15.83 -0.64 -6.51
C SER A 114 -15.75 -1.06 -5.04
N ALA A 115 -15.95 -0.13 -4.11
CA ALA A 115 -16.00 -0.43 -2.68
C ALA A 115 -17.03 -1.53 -2.37
N GLY A 116 -18.23 -1.48 -2.97
CA GLY A 116 -19.26 -2.50 -2.81
C GLY A 116 -18.81 -3.86 -3.32
N LEU A 117 -18.22 -3.92 -4.52
CA LEU A 117 -17.70 -5.18 -5.06
C LEU A 117 -16.59 -5.76 -4.17
N ALA A 118 -15.68 -4.92 -3.69
CA ALA A 118 -14.59 -5.38 -2.83
C ALA A 118 -15.13 -5.95 -1.50
N LEU A 119 -16.09 -5.28 -0.86
CA LEU A 119 -16.74 -5.79 0.34
C LEU A 119 -17.41 -7.14 0.08
N ARG A 120 -18.20 -7.28 -1.00
CA ARG A 120 -18.84 -8.56 -1.35
C ARG A 120 -17.84 -9.69 -1.58
N LEU A 121 -16.79 -9.45 -2.37
CA LEU A 121 -15.74 -10.44 -2.63
C LEU A 121 -14.97 -10.84 -1.37
N CYS A 122 -14.91 -9.97 -0.37
CA CYS A 122 -14.34 -10.28 0.95
C CYS A 122 -15.36 -10.90 1.93
N GLY A 123 -16.60 -11.17 1.49
CA GLY A 123 -17.65 -11.73 2.36
C GLY A 123 -18.17 -10.75 3.40
N ILE A 124 -18.03 -9.44 3.18
CA ILE A 124 -18.47 -8.38 4.10
C ILE A 124 -19.78 -7.80 3.59
N PRO A 125 -20.84 -7.73 4.42
CA PRO A 125 -22.09 -7.10 4.03
C PRO A 125 -21.87 -5.61 3.66
N GLU A 126 -22.44 -5.14 2.57
CA GLU A 126 -22.32 -3.76 2.10
C GLU A 126 -22.85 -2.72 3.12
N ALA A 127 -23.83 -3.11 3.93
CA ALA A 127 -24.40 -2.29 5.01
C ALA A 127 -23.61 -2.39 6.33
N SER A 128 -22.42 -3.04 6.33
CA SER A 128 -21.59 -3.16 7.52
C SER A 128 -20.84 -1.87 7.82
N ALA A 129 -21.09 -1.25 8.96
CA ALA A 129 -20.32 -0.09 9.43
C ALA A 129 -18.83 -0.45 9.60
N ALA A 130 -18.53 -1.64 10.17
CA ALA A 130 -17.15 -2.12 10.34
C ALA A 130 -16.45 -2.38 8.99
N GLY A 131 -17.19 -2.85 7.97
CA GLY A 131 -16.66 -3.01 6.62
C GLY A 131 -16.34 -1.67 5.97
N ARG A 132 -17.22 -0.68 6.12
CA ARG A 132 -17.00 0.68 5.61
C ARG A 132 -15.81 1.36 6.26
N ALA A 133 -15.67 1.22 7.59
CA ALA A 133 -14.54 1.80 8.33
C ALA A 133 -13.17 1.30 7.85
N ARG A 134 -13.10 0.14 7.15
CA ARG A 134 -11.85 -0.35 6.54
C ARG A 134 -11.39 0.46 5.32
N LEU A 135 -12.29 1.24 4.73
CA LEU A 135 -12.05 2.05 3.54
C LEU A 135 -12.18 3.56 3.84
N ASP A 136 -12.39 3.94 5.10
CA ASP A 136 -12.44 5.34 5.53
C ASP A 136 -11.03 5.97 5.52
N ALA A 137 -10.99 7.30 5.53
CA ALA A 137 -9.76 8.08 5.52
C ALA A 137 -8.79 7.73 6.67
N ASP A 138 -9.34 7.35 7.83
CA ASP A 138 -8.56 6.99 9.03
C ASP A 138 -8.14 5.50 9.08
N SER A 139 -8.53 4.72 8.06
CA SER A 139 -8.17 3.29 8.01
C SER A 139 -6.69 3.09 7.73
N PRO A 140 -6.05 2.02 8.24
CA PRO A 140 -4.65 1.72 7.96
C PRO A 140 -4.33 1.61 6.46
N LEU A 141 -5.26 1.10 5.65
CA LEU A 141 -5.08 1.01 4.19
C LEU A 141 -4.90 2.39 3.54
N VAL A 142 -5.69 3.37 3.99
CA VAL A 142 -5.68 4.73 3.41
C VAL A 142 -4.60 5.59 4.06
N THR A 143 -4.50 5.60 5.39
CA THR A 143 -3.49 6.40 6.12
C THR A 143 -2.06 5.99 5.81
N CYS A 144 -1.80 4.70 5.52
CA CYS A 144 -0.49 4.23 5.07
C CYS A 144 -0.24 4.43 3.56
N GLY A 145 -1.19 5.02 2.83
CA GLY A 145 -1.08 5.25 1.39
C GLY A 145 -1.01 3.97 0.56
N LEU A 146 -1.57 2.87 1.06
CA LEU A 146 -1.59 1.57 0.37
C LEU A 146 -2.79 1.41 -0.55
N LEU A 147 -3.88 2.13 -0.25
CA LEU A 147 -5.11 2.13 -1.00
C LEU A 147 -5.63 3.56 -1.15
N VAL A 148 -6.13 3.87 -2.33
CA VAL A 148 -6.84 5.12 -2.64
C VAL A 148 -8.29 4.79 -2.92
N VAL A 149 -9.20 5.46 -2.22
CA VAL A 149 -10.64 5.44 -2.47
C VAL A 149 -10.98 6.70 -3.27
N GLY A 150 -11.20 6.53 -4.57
CA GLY A 150 -11.44 7.64 -5.48
C GLY A 150 -12.92 7.95 -5.70
N GLU A 151 -13.20 8.98 -6.50
CA GLU A 151 -14.57 9.39 -6.90
C GLU A 151 -15.45 9.71 -5.68
N GLU A 152 -14.97 10.61 -4.80
CA GLU A 152 -15.64 10.94 -3.53
C GLU A 152 -17.07 11.50 -3.70
N GLU A 153 -17.37 12.09 -4.86
CA GLU A 153 -18.68 12.57 -5.26
C GLU A 153 -19.72 11.45 -5.48
N ARG A 154 -19.25 10.22 -5.69
CA ARG A 154 -20.13 9.06 -5.88
C ARG A 154 -20.60 8.47 -4.55
N PRO A 155 -21.76 7.76 -4.55
CA PRO A 155 -22.17 6.96 -3.42
C PRO A 155 -21.04 6.00 -3.01
N PHE A 156 -20.81 5.81 -1.71
CA PHE A 156 -19.70 5.06 -1.16
C PHE A 156 -19.45 3.70 -1.85
N LEU A 157 -20.51 2.90 -2.03
CA LEU A 157 -20.39 1.57 -2.63
C LEU A 157 -19.93 1.60 -4.10
N SER A 158 -20.11 2.74 -4.77
CA SER A 158 -19.71 2.95 -6.17
C SER A 158 -18.33 3.58 -6.32
N ARG A 159 -17.66 3.95 -5.22
CA ARG A 159 -16.32 4.54 -5.25
C ARG A 159 -15.29 3.52 -5.71
N THR A 160 -14.35 3.96 -6.53
CA THR A 160 -13.32 3.10 -7.12
C THR A 160 -12.16 2.90 -6.14
N LEU A 161 -11.67 1.67 -6.03
CA LEU A 161 -10.48 1.33 -5.27
C LEU A 161 -9.26 1.22 -6.19
N ARG A 162 -8.16 1.87 -5.81
CA ARG A 162 -6.90 1.82 -6.57
C ARG A 162 -5.71 1.64 -5.62
N VAL A 163 -4.82 0.73 -6.00
CA VAL A 163 -3.51 0.61 -5.34
C VAL A 163 -2.52 1.54 -6.07
N PRO A 164 -1.74 2.38 -5.36
CA PRO A 164 -0.72 3.21 -6.00
C PRO A 164 0.35 2.37 -6.70
N ASP A 165 0.80 2.80 -7.87
CA ASP A 165 1.77 2.07 -8.70
C ASP A 165 3.07 1.75 -7.95
N ARG A 166 3.48 2.65 -7.04
CA ARG A 166 4.66 2.41 -6.19
C ARG A 166 4.50 1.19 -5.28
N VAL A 167 3.29 0.94 -4.77
CA VAL A 167 2.97 -0.26 -3.97
C VAL A 167 2.99 -1.50 -4.85
N VAL A 168 2.36 -1.44 -6.02
CA VAL A 168 2.38 -2.52 -7.02
C VAL A 168 3.81 -2.90 -7.36
N ASN A 169 4.63 -1.92 -7.76
CA ASN A 169 6.02 -2.11 -8.16
C ASN A 169 6.85 -2.72 -7.03
N HIS A 170 6.67 -2.24 -5.78
CA HIS A 170 7.35 -2.84 -4.63
C HIS A 170 6.98 -4.31 -4.44
N LEU A 171 5.70 -4.66 -4.51
CA LEU A 171 5.24 -6.04 -4.39
C LEU A 171 5.77 -6.93 -5.53
N LEU A 172 6.02 -6.36 -6.71
CA LEU A 172 6.65 -7.02 -7.85
C LEU A 172 8.18 -7.09 -7.78
N GLY A 173 8.80 -6.44 -6.80
CA GLY A 173 10.25 -6.54 -6.59
C GLY A 173 11.05 -5.29 -6.94
N ASP A 174 10.41 -4.19 -7.33
CA ASP A 174 11.08 -2.92 -7.63
C ASP A 174 11.30 -2.11 -6.34
N ASP A 175 12.55 -1.83 -6.03
CA ASP A 175 12.96 -1.05 -4.85
C ASP A 175 13.46 0.36 -5.19
N ARG A 176 13.21 0.87 -6.41
CA ARG A 176 13.50 2.26 -6.73
C ARG A 176 12.67 3.19 -5.85
N LEU A 177 13.25 4.33 -5.49
CA LEU A 177 12.54 5.37 -4.75
C LEU A 177 11.37 5.90 -5.58
N ALA A 178 10.27 6.24 -4.92
CA ALA A 178 9.14 6.90 -5.58
C ALA A 178 9.60 8.17 -6.30
N PRO A 179 9.27 8.35 -7.60
CA PRO A 179 9.77 9.48 -8.39
C PRO A 179 9.43 10.84 -7.79
N GLU A 180 8.27 10.97 -7.16
CA GLU A 180 7.82 12.19 -6.50
C GLU A 180 8.70 12.58 -5.29
N LEU A 181 9.47 11.65 -4.74
CA LEU A 181 10.39 11.88 -3.61
C LEU A 181 11.82 12.25 -4.05
N ALA A 182 12.16 12.07 -5.32
CA ALA A 182 13.53 12.25 -5.82
C ALA A 182 14.08 13.67 -5.60
N GLY A 183 13.19 14.67 -5.49
CA GLY A 183 13.56 16.07 -5.24
C GLY A 183 13.90 16.39 -3.78
N CYS A 184 13.39 15.61 -2.83
CA CYS A 184 13.50 15.93 -1.40
C CYS A 184 14.00 14.78 -0.52
N ALA A 185 14.13 13.54 -1.05
CA ALA A 185 14.54 12.40 -0.26
C ALA A 185 15.53 11.50 -0.99
N HIS A 186 16.35 10.78 -0.23
CA HIS A 186 17.27 9.75 -0.73
C HIS A 186 17.47 8.65 0.30
N LEU A 187 18.07 7.53 -0.12
CA LEU A 187 18.43 6.45 0.79
C LEU A 187 19.80 6.73 1.41
N GLY A 188 19.88 6.68 2.73
CA GLY A 188 21.13 6.78 3.45
C GLY A 188 21.95 5.50 3.28
N THR A 189 23.12 5.62 2.66
CA THR A 189 23.98 4.47 2.31
C THR A 189 25.33 4.48 2.97
N GLU A 190 25.76 5.59 3.52
CA GLU A 190 27.09 5.74 4.11
C GLU A 190 27.01 5.80 5.64
N PHE A 191 27.85 5.00 6.29
CA PHE A 191 27.96 4.96 7.74
C PHE A 191 29.29 5.55 8.17
N VAL A 192 29.23 6.73 8.77
CA VAL A 192 30.37 7.29 9.49
C VAL A 192 30.23 6.93 10.95
N GLU A 193 31.34 6.57 11.59
CA GLU A 193 31.35 6.32 13.03
C GLU A 193 31.20 7.68 13.75
N VAL A 194 30.03 7.89 14.34
CA VAL A 194 29.70 9.15 15.03
C VAL A 194 29.47 8.86 16.52
N PRO A 195 30.04 9.68 17.42
CA PRO A 195 29.77 9.56 18.86
C PRO A 195 28.27 9.63 19.17
N GLY A 196 27.79 8.74 20.03
CA GLY A 196 26.36 8.69 20.39
C GLY A 196 25.50 7.70 19.59
N ARG A 197 25.99 7.15 18.46
CA ARG A 197 25.27 6.20 17.61
C ARG A 197 24.65 5.06 18.40
N ALA A 198 25.42 4.37 19.23
CA ALA A 198 24.94 3.22 20.01
C ALA A 198 23.86 3.62 21.05
N ARG A 199 23.90 4.83 21.58
CA ARG A 199 22.87 5.34 22.50
C ARG A 199 21.57 5.61 21.77
N LEU A 200 21.66 6.25 20.60
CA LEU A 200 20.49 6.54 19.77
C LEU A 200 19.87 5.25 19.21
N ALA A 201 20.69 4.31 18.73
CA ALA A 201 20.22 2.99 18.26
C ALA A 201 19.42 2.26 19.35
N ARG A 202 19.90 2.22 20.59
CA ARG A 202 19.16 1.62 21.71
C ARG A 202 17.84 2.31 22.01
N ALA A 203 17.76 3.62 21.85
CA ALA A 203 16.49 4.35 22.01
C ALA A 203 15.49 3.94 20.90
N ILE A 204 15.94 3.82 19.66
CA ILE A 204 15.14 3.36 18.52
C ILE A 204 14.67 1.93 18.74
N GLU A 205 15.56 1.01 19.14
CA GLU A 205 15.22 -0.38 19.49
C GLU A 205 14.17 -0.45 20.63
N GLY A 206 14.28 0.46 21.59
CA GLY A 206 13.30 0.66 22.68
C GLY A 206 11.96 1.28 22.23
N ARG A 207 11.73 1.41 20.90
CA ARG A 207 10.53 1.95 20.29
C ARG A 207 10.21 3.40 20.66
N VAL A 208 11.24 4.23 20.83
CA VAL A 208 11.07 5.69 20.84
C VAL A 208 10.72 6.10 19.41
N GLY A 209 9.46 6.46 19.19
CA GLY A 209 8.94 6.76 17.83
C GLY A 209 9.51 8.04 17.22
N LEU A 210 9.91 9.02 18.05
CA LEU A 210 10.47 10.29 17.61
C LEU A 210 11.67 10.68 18.49
N VAL A 211 12.78 11.00 17.82
CA VAL A 211 13.97 11.60 18.48
C VAL A 211 14.30 12.91 17.80
N TYR A 212 14.50 13.96 18.59
CA TYR A 212 15.02 15.24 18.11
C TYR A 212 16.49 15.38 18.48
N LEU A 213 17.34 15.65 17.49
CA LEU A 213 18.77 15.91 17.64
C LEU A 213 19.01 17.42 17.49
N LYS A 214 19.30 18.07 18.59
CA LYS A 214 19.73 19.49 18.56
C LYS A 214 21.12 19.57 17.94
N GLU A 215 21.21 20.20 16.79
CA GLU A 215 22.45 20.29 16.03
C GLU A 215 23.19 21.60 16.32
N GLN A 216 24.49 21.48 16.43
CA GLN A 216 25.39 22.64 16.36
C GLN A 216 25.90 22.78 14.92
N PRO A 217 26.26 23.99 14.46
CA PRO A 217 26.80 24.18 13.13
C PRO A 217 27.95 23.21 12.81
N GLY A 218 27.78 22.37 11.76
CA GLY A 218 28.76 21.35 11.38
C GLY A 218 28.68 20.05 12.20
N GLY A 219 27.56 19.76 12.87
CA GLY A 219 27.45 18.73 13.90
C GLY A 219 27.25 17.30 13.48
N GLY A 220 26.97 16.96 12.23
CA GLY A 220 26.81 15.57 11.76
C GLY A 220 25.60 14.82 12.33
N ALA A 221 24.49 15.52 12.57
CA ALA A 221 23.28 14.93 13.14
C ALA A 221 22.56 13.99 12.12
N GLU A 222 22.63 14.28 10.83
CA GLU A 222 22.13 13.41 9.77
C GLU A 222 22.87 12.06 9.79
N GLU A 223 24.21 12.11 9.78
CA GLU A 223 25.06 10.90 9.81
C GLU A 223 24.83 10.08 11.09
N LEU A 224 24.61 10.77 12.21
CA LEU A 224 24.26 10.13 13.48
C LEU A 224 22.91 9.42 13.37
N GLY A 225 21.90 10.06 12.77
CA GLY A 225 20.57 9.49 12.54
C GLY A 225 20.62 8.26 11.64
N VAL A 226 21.28 8.39 10.49
CA VAL A 226 21.47 7.30 9.52
C VAL A 226 22.21 6.12 10.16
N GLY A 227 23.32 6.39 10.83
CA GLY A 227 24.11 5.35 11.47
C GLY A 227 23.38 4.64 12.62
N ALA A 228 22.58 5.38 13.39
CA ALA A 228 21.78 4.81 14.47
C ALA A 228 20.62 3.95 13.98
N LEU A 229 19.91 4.38 12.93
CA LEU A 229 18.87 3.58 12.29
C LEU A 229 19.45 2.27 11.76
N ALA A 230 20.57 2.33 11.05
CA ALA A 230 21.22 1.13 10.54
C ALA A 230 21.68 0.19 11.67
N ALA A 231 22.22 0.72 12.76
CA ALA A 231 22.61 -0.09 13.92
C ALA A 231 21.41 -0.75 14.61
N ALA A 232 20.22 -0.10 14.53
CA ALA A 232 18.95 -0.66 15.01
C ALA A 232 18.24 -1.55 13.98
N GLY A 233 18.86 -1.83 12.82
CA GLY A 233 18.32 -2.71 11.78
C GLY A 233 17.33 -2.07 10.82
N TYR A 234 17.23 -0.73 10.76
CA TYR A 234 16.38 0.00 9.86
C TYR A 234 17.19 0.62 8.71
N PRO A 235 16.80 0.44 7.44
CA PRO A 235 17.27 1.33 6.37
C PRO A 235 16.90 2.77 6.69
N ALA A 236 17.69 3.74 6.25
CA ALA A 236 17.41 5.15 6.47
C ALA A 236 16.86 5.80 5.19
N LEU A 237 15.72 6.49 5.31
CA LEU A 237 15.21 7.42 4.32
C LEU A 237 15.52 8.83 4.80
N VAL A 238 16.47 9.50 4.15
CA VAL A 238 16.90 10.86 4.49
C VAL A 238 16.07 11.85 3.72
N VAL A 239 15.53 12.85 4.41
CA VAL A 239 14.60 13.85 3.87
C VAL A 239 15.13 15.26 4.14
N GLU A 240 15.33 16.02 3.08
CA GLU A 240 15.70 17.44 3.16
C GLU A 240 14.45 18.28 3.52
N ALA A 241 14.37 18.73 4.76
CA ALA A 241 13.18 19.36 5.31
C ALA A 241 12.74 20.61 4.53
N ALA A 242 13.68 21.44 4.10
CA ALA A 242 13.38 22.67 3.37
C ALA A 242 12.70 22.37 2.01
N ARG A 243 13.14 21.34 1.29
CA ARG A 243 12.53 20.94 0.03
C ARG A 243 11.19 20.28 0.25
N TRP A 244 11.09 19.37 1.21
CA TRP A 244 9.84 18.72 1.56
C TRP A 244 8.75 19.72 1.95
N GLN A 245 9.08 20.76 2.73
CA GLN A 245 8.14 21.80 3.16
C GLN A 245 7.74 22.78 2.06
N ALA A 246 8.63 23.02 1.08
CA ALA A 246 8.42 23.99 0.02
C ALA A 246 7.55 23.46 -1.15
N GLU A 247 7.38 22.13 -1.24
CA GLU A 247 6.65 21.52 -2.36
C GLU A 247 5.14 21.80 -2.29
N ALA A 248 4.58 22.18 -3.44
CA ALA A 248 3.14 22.23 -3.64
C ALA A 248 2.58 20.80 -3.56
N GLY A 249 1.58 20.57 -2.69
CA GLY A 249 1.08 19.20 -2.46
C GLY A 249 1.76 18.49 -1.28
N HIS A 250 2.22 19.25 -0.30
CA HIS A 250 2.89 18.77 0.90
C HIS A 250 2.21 17.57 1.59
N SER A 251 0.88 17.51 1.63
CA SER A 251 0.14 16.38 2.20
C SER A 251 0.30 15.08 1.39
N GLU A 252 0.31 15.17 0.05
CA GLU A 252 0.51 14.01 -0.82
C GLU A 252 1.94 13.51 -0.72
N LEU A 253 2.91 14.43 -0.64
CA LEU A 253 4.32 14.10 -0.47
C LEU A 253 4.59 13.45 0.88
N THR A 254 3.93 13.91 1.94
CA THR A 254 3.98 13.32 3.28
C THR A 254 3.42 11.90 3.28
N ALA A 255 2.28 11.68 2.62
CA ALA A 255 1.71 10.34 2.45
C ALA A 255 2.66 9.43 1.65
N SER A 256 3.34 9.96 0.63
CA SER A 256 4.34 9.22 -0.16
C SER A 256 5.58 8.87 0.65
N LEU A 257 6.08 9.77 1.51
CA LEU A 257 7.20 9.49 2.43
C LEU A 257 6.85 8.39 3.43
N ARG A 258 5.67 8.49 4.07
CA ARG A 258 5.19 7.46 4.99
C ARG A 258 5.06 6.12 4.31
N ARG A 259 4.43 6.08 3.14
CA ARG A 259 4.30 4.89 2.31
C ARG A 259 5.66 4.28 1.98
N GLU A 260 6.61 5.07 1.51
CA GLU A 260 7.95 4.60 1.15
C GLU A 260 8.69 4.02 2.35
N ALA A 261 8.63 4.67 3.52
CA ALA A 261 9.20 4.15 4.75
C ALA A 261 8.58 2.81 5.16
N LEU A 262 7.25 2.66 5.06
CA LEU A 262 6.56 1.40 5.35
C LEU A 262 6.91 0.29 4.36
N LEU A 263 6.97 0.58 3.06
CA LEU A 263 7.35 -0.38 2.03
C LEU A 263 8.73 -0.97 2.32
N ARG A 264 9.70 -0.13 2.66
CA ARG A 264 11.09 -0.52 2.94
C ARG A 264 11.32 -1.04 4.34
N GLY A 265 10.41 -0.79 5.29
CA GLY A 265 10.68 -0.94 6.70
C GLY A 265 11.79 0.01 7.16
N ALA A 266 11.81 1.22 6.63
CA ALA A 266 12.82 2.23 6.89
C ALA A 266 12.41 3.14 8.06
N GLY A 267 13.42 3.71 8.74
CA GLY A 267 13.25 4.91 9.54
C GLY A 267 13.47 6.16 8.69
N ILE A 268 12.96 7.30 9.14
CA ILE A 268 13.11 8.59 8.47
C ILE A 268 14.12 9.43 9.26
N VAL A 269 15.08 10.04 8.55
CA VAL A 269 15.95 11.12 9.06
C VAL A 269 15.52 12.40 8.36
N LEU A 270 14.96 13.33 9.12
CA LEU A 270 14.41 14.58 8.58
C LEU A 270 15.19 15.79 9.09
N GLY A 271 15.68 16.59 8.20
CA GLY A 271 16.32 17.85 8.60
C GLY A 271 17.08 18.60 7.50
N PRO A 272 17.71 19.72 7.86
CA PRO A 272 17.51 20.43 9.12
C PRO A 272 16.12 21.07 9.22
N VAL A 273 15.52 21.06 10.41
CA VAL A 273 14.22 21.71 10.66
C VAL A 273 14.38 22.92 11.61
N GLU A 274 13.62 23.97 11.38
CA GLU A 274 13.50 25.12 12.28
C GLU A 274 12.29 25.00 13.20
N ASP A 275 11.14 24.54 12.64
CA ASP A 275 9.89 24.28 13.36
C ASP A 275 9.30 22.94 12.90
N PRO A 276 9.38 21.88 13.72
CA PRO A 276 8.93 20.56 13.30
C PRO A 276 7.43 20.42 13.40
N ARG A 277 6.73 20.50 12.27
CA ARG A 277 5.35 20.01 12.13
C ARG A 277 5.40 18.55 11.68
N LEU A 278 5.49 17.63 12.64
CA LEU A 278 5.81 16.22 12.40
C LEU A 278 4.61 15.28 12.53
N GLU A 279 3.44 15.81 12.90
CA GLU A 279 2.25 15.05 13.20
C GLU A 279 1.85 14.13 12.03
N ASP A 280 1.98 14.64 10.81
CA ASP A 280 1.62 13.92 9.60
C ASP A 280 2.61 12.81 9.20
N LEU A 281 3.86 12.83 9.69
CA LEU A 281 4.85 11.78 9.44
C LEU A 281 4.85 10.68 10.50
N ALA A 282 4.29 10.95 11.68
CA ALA A 282 4.33 10.03 12.80
C ALA A 282 3.56 8.73 12.47
N HIS A 283 4.23 7.59 12.65
CA HIS A 283 3.64 6.26 12.53
C HIS A 283 4.35 5.29 13.47
N PRO A 284 3.63 4.40 14.19
CA PRO A 284 4.25 3.52 15.20
C PRO A 284 5.35 2.59 14.67
N ALA A 285 5.30 2.24 13.38
CA ALA A 285 6.28 1.36 12.74
C ALA A 285 7.45 2.13 12.06
N ILE A 286 7.46 3.46 12.10
CA ILE A 286 8.47 4.29 11.43
C ILE A 286 9.24 5.06 12.50
N PRO A 287 10.49 4.66 12.86
CA PRO A 287 11.34 5.47 13.68
C PRO A 287 11.63 6.82 12.97
N LEU A 288 11.39 7.92 13.65
CA LEU A 288 11.61 9.26 13.12
C LEU A 288 12.72 9.95 13.89
N VAL A 289 13.81 10.24 13.22
CA VAL A 289 14.92 11.05 13.73
C VAL A 289 14.86 12.40 13.04
N VAL A 290 14.70 13.44 13.83
CA VAL A 290 14.62 14.82 13.34
C VAL A 290 15.83 15.60 13.85
N HIS A 291 16.43 16.42 13.02
CA HIS A 291 17.54 17.25 13.45
C HIS A 291 17.36 18.71 13.02
N GLY A 292 17.94 19.61 13.78
CA GLY A 292 17.89 21.05 13.50
C GLY A 292 18.52 21.89 14.58
N THR A 293 18.64 23.20 14.32
CA THR A 293 19.24 24.19 15.24
C THR A 293 18.23 24.79 16.22
N GLY A 294 16.93 24.51 16.03
CA GLY A 294 15.84 25.01 16.86
C GLY A 294 15.95 24.62 18.33
N ALA A 295 15.28 25.38 19.20
CA ALA A 295 15.34 25.19 20.66
C ALA A 295 14.34 24.11 21.10
#